data_3fa3358deacba3aa8a5da57661fad11f
#
_entry.id   3fa3358deacba3aa8a5da57661fad11f
#
_cell.length_a   1.000
_cell.length_b   1.000
_cell.length_c   1.000
_cell.angle_alpha   90.00
_cell.angle_beta   90.00
_cell.angle_gamma   90.00
#
_symmetry.space_group_name_H-M   'P 1'
#
loop_
_entity.id
_entity.type
_entity.pdbx_description
1 polymer ?
#
loop_
_entity_poly.entity_id
_entity_poly.type
_entity_poly.pdbx_seq_one_letter_code
_entity_poly.pdbx_strand_id
1 'polypeptide(L)'
;MSRQSRRELRLNTFQMAAPSHNWAGLWKHPRDNQVNYHQLAYWADMARTAERGLLDGIFIADVFGIYDVYGGSADAALTAGAQAPQMDPTLLISAMALVTQHIGFGVTASLSNDHPFSFARRFTTLDHLTNGRLGWNIVTGYLESGARGLGQQALRAHDERYDVAEDYMTALYKL
;
A
#
# COMPACT_ATOMS: atom_id res chain seq x y z
N MET A 1 -32.16 9.17 -28.98
CA MET A 1 -31.73 9.95 -27.83
C MET A 1 -30.56 9.25 -27.17
N SER A 2 -29.32 9.72 -27.35
CA SER A 2 -28.13 9.15 -26.72
C SER A 2 -28.21 9.46 -25.22
N ARG A 3 -28.19 8.42 -24.37
CA ARG A 3 -27.96 8.58 -22.94
C ARG A 3 -26.56 9.21 -22.78
N GLN A 4 -26.48 10.50 -22.49
CA GLN A 4 -25.26 11.09 -21.99
C GLN A 4 -24.87 10.28 -20.73
N SER A 5 -23.76 9.56 -20.79
CA SER A 5 -23.23 8.86 -19.63
C SER A 5 -22.93 9.92 -18.56
N ARG A 6 -23.67 9.90 -17.46
CA ARG A 6 -23.34 10.74 -16.30
C ARG A 6 -21.91 10.39 -15.89
N ARG A 7 -21.04 11.39 -15.83
CA ARG A 7 -19.70 11.22 -15.24
C ARG A 7 -19.88 10.91 -13.76
N GLU A 8 -19.38 9.78 -13.33
CA GLU A 8 -19.38 9.37 -11.92
C GLU A 8 -18.04 9.74 -11.30
N LEU A 9 -18.08 10.22 -10.06
CA LEU A 9 -16.88 10.39 -9.24
C LEU A 9 -16.54 9.05 -8.58
N ARG A 10 -15.27 8.67 -8.59
CA ARG A 10 -14.74 7.52 -7.88
C ARG A 10 -13.93 8.02 -6.70
N LEU A 11 -14.31 7.62 -5.50
CA LEU A 11 -13.73 8.09 -4.26
C LEU A 11 -13.07 6.94 -3.51
N ASN A 12 -11.82 7.13 -3.12
CA ASN A 12 -11.07 6.16 -2.33
C ASN A 12 -10.56 6.80 -1.05
N THR A 13 -10.45 6.01 0.02
CA THR A 13 -9.60 6.41 1.14
C THR A 13 -8.14 6.30 0.72
N PHE A 14 -7.27 7.05 1.38
CA PHE A 14 -5.82 6.91 1.26
C PHE A 14 -5.25 6.62 2.65
N GLN A 15 -4.64 5.45 2.83
CA GLN A 15 -4.13 4.96 4.10
C GLN A 15 -2.69 4.49 3.99
N MET A 16 -2.03 4.32 5.13
CA MET A 16 -0.77 3.58 5.27
C MET A 16 -0.87 2.64 6.46
N ALA A 17 -0.23 1.48 6.35
CA ALA A 17 -0.13 0.52 7.45
C ALA A 17 1.00 0.90 8.41
N ALA A 18 0.93 2.12 8.95
CA ALA A 18 1.93 2.76 9.78
C ALA A 18 1.25 3.65 10.84
N PRO A 19 1.96 4.06 11.92
CA PRO A 19 1.37 4.92 12.96
C PRO A 19 0.99 6.31 12.47
N SER A 20 1.52 6.74 11.35
CA SER A 20 1.26 8.07 10.79
C SER A 20 1.31 8.05 9.27
N HIS A 21 0.72 9.09 8.68
CA HIS A 21 0.81 9.40 7.26
C HIS A 21 1.41 10.80 7.05
N ASN A 22 1.54 11.28 5.81
CA ASN A 22 2.19 12.53 5.41
C ASN A 22 1.57 13.84 5.96
N TRP A 23 0.73 13.79 6.97
CA TRP A 23 0.07 14.96 7.52
C TRP A 23 0.85 15.58 8.66
N ALA A 24 0.91 16.89 8.71
CA ALA A 24 1.69 17.69 9.65
C ALA A 24 1.35 17.44 11.14
N GLY A 25 1.74 16.29 11.69
CA GLY A 25 1.63 15.95 13.10
C GLY A 25 0.25 15.54 13.58
N LEU A 26 -0.74 15.36 12.70
CA LEU A 26 -2.11 14.98 13.11
C LEU A 26 -2.19 13.63 13.83
N TRP A 27 -1.25 12.70 13.59
CA TRP A 27 -1.14 11.44 14.34
C TRP A 27 -0.83 11.62 15.84
N LYS A 28 -0.46 12.83 16.27
CA LYS A 28 -0.29 13.20 17.68
C LYS A 28 -1.55 13.78 18.30
N HIS A 29 -2.64 13.93 17.52
CA HIS A 29 -3.88 14.47 18.03
C HIS A 29 -4.55 13.49 19.01
N PRO A 30 -5.09 13.94 20.17
CA PRO A 30 -5.67 13.04 21.18
C PRO A 30 -6.83 12.17 20.71
N ARG A 31 -7.51 12.55 19.61
CA ARG A 31 -8.61 11.78 19.01
C ARG A 31 -8.16 10.91 17.84
N ASP A 32 -6.87 10.90 17.51
CA ASP A 32 -6.36 10.01 16.47
C ASP A 32 -6.42 8.56 16.93
N ASN A 33 -6.87 7.68 16.04
CA ASN A 33 -6.98 6.24 16.30
C ASN A 33 -5.99 5.43 15.47
N GLN A 34 -5.18 6.06 14.64
CA GLN A 34 -4.25 5.38 13.75
C GLN A 34 -3.16 4.61 14.50
N VAL A 35 -2.91 4.95 15.75
CA VAL A 35 -2.03 4.18 16.64
C VAL A 35 -2.43 2.68 16.73
N ASN A 36 -3.69 2.36 16.46
CA ASN A 36 -4.22 0.98 16.45
C ASN A 36 -4.02 0.26 15.09
N TYR A 37 -3.27 0.83 14.16
CA TYR A 37 -3.01 0.27 12.84
C TYR A 37 -2.48 -1.18 12.86
N HIS A 38 -1.88 -1.62 13.97
CA HIS A 38 -1.37 -2.97 14.17
C HIS A 38 -2.46 -3.99 14.56
N GLN A 39 -3.72 -3.56 14.69
CA GLN A 39 -4.85 -4.41 15.07
C GLN A 39 -5.77 -4.65 13.87
N LEU A 40 -6.12 -5.90 13.60
CA LEU A 40 -7.05 -6.23 12.51
C LEU A 40 -8.43 -5.58 12.67
N ALA A 41 -8.89 -5.39 13.91
CA ALA A 41 -10.16 -4.72 14.19
C ALA A 41 -10.20 -3.29 13.64
N TYR A 42 -9.10 -2.55 13.74
CA TYR A 42 -8.98 -1.20 13.17
C TYR A 42 -9.27 -1.20 11.66
N TRP A 43 -8.65 -2.11 10.92
CA TRP A 43 -8.80 -2.22 9.47
C TRP A 43 -10.19 -2.72 9.07
N ALA A 44 -10.73 -3.70 9.80
CA ALA A 44 -12.08 -4.18 9.58
C ALA A 44 -13.13 -3.08 9.79
N ASP A 45 -13.01 -2.28 10.84
CA ASP A 45 -13.95 -1.19 11.13
C ASP A 45 -13.82 -0.04 10.14
N MET A 46 -12.60 0.28 9.70
CA MET A 46 -12.35 1.24 8.63
C MET A 46 -13.01 0.78 7.33
N ALA A 47 -12.83 -0.49 6.96
CA ALA A 47 -13.40 -1.04 5.73
C ALA A 47 -14.94 -1.01 5.74
N ARG A 48 -15.57 -1.43 6.85
CA ARG A 48 -17.03 -1.32 7.02
C ARG A 48 -17.51 0.13 6.93
N THR A 49 -16.75 1.05 7.50
CA THR A 49 -17.11 2.47 7.50
C THR A 49 -16.99 3.08 6.11
N ALA A 50 -15.93 2.76 5.37
CA ALA A 50 -15.74 3.20 3.99
C ALA A 50 -16.84 2.65 3.06
N GLU A 51 -17.19 1.37 3.20
CA GLU A 51 -18.27 0.76 2.40
C GLU A 51 -19.64 1.36 2.73
N ARG A 52 -19.97 1.59 4.01
CA ARG A 52 -21.19 2.30 4.39
C ARG A 52 -21.23 3.73 3.85
N GLY A 53 -20.06 4.37 3.73
CA GLY A 53 -19.89 5.69 3.13
C GLY A 53 -19.96 5.69 1.61
N LEU A 54 -20.22 4.54 0.97
CA LEU A 54 -20.28 4.37 -0.49
C LEU A 54 -18.99 4.80 -1.21
N LEU A 55 -17.85 4.61 -0.56
CA LEU A 55 -16.56 4.79 -1.21
C LEU A 55 -16.29 3.60 -2.16
N ASP A 56 -15.65 3.89 -3.28
CA ASP A 56 -15.34 2.87 -4.32
C ASP A 56 -14.19 1.96 -3.90
N GLY A 57 -13.23 2.49 -3.11
CA GLY A 57 -12.06 1.71 -2.72
C GLY A 57 -11.36 2.22 -1.48
N ILE A 58 -10.50 1.35 -0.97
CA ILE A 58 -9.51 1.64 0.07
C ILE A 58 -8.14 1.50 -0.60
N PHE A 59 -7.40 2.59 -0.70
CA PHE A 59 -6.04 2.57 -1.20
C PHE A 59 -5.06 2.58 -0.02
N ILE A 60 -4.17 1.58 0.04
CA ILE A 60 -3.14 1.49 1.05
C ILE A 60 -1.79 1.68 0.39
N ALA A 61 -1.20 2.85 0.64
CA ALA A 61 0.15 3.13 0.23
C ALA A 61 1.15 2.35 1.09
N ASP A 62 2.26 1.97 0.47
CA ASP A 62 3.37 1.33 1.13
C ASP A 62 4.70 1.92 0.66
N VAL A 63 5.63 2.06 1.59
CA VAL A 63 6.99 2.51 1.33
C VAL A 63 7.93 1.53 2.01
N PHE A 64 8.57 0.72 1.21
CA PHE A 64 9.53 -0.27 1.73
C PHE A 64 10.82 0.42 2.14
N GLY A 65 10.94 0.73 3.44
CA GLY A 65 12.07 1.44 4.03
C GLY A 65 11.65 2.54 4.99
N ILE A 66 12.61 3.21 5.57
CA ILE A 66 12.41 4.33 6.50
C ILE A 66 13.00 5.59 5.89
N TYR A 67 12.30 6.71 5.99
CA TYR A 67 12.79 7.98 5.51
C TYR A 67 14.02 8.44 6.28
N ASP A 68 15.08 8.79 5.56
CA ASP A 68 16.38 9.19 6.09
C ASP A 68 16.89 10.54 5.51
N VAL A 69 16.02 11.29 4.83
CA VAL A 69 16.39 12.55 4.17
C VAL A 69 16.63 13.66 5.18
N TYR A 70 15.77 13.80 6.19
CA TYR A 70 15.93 14.83 7.20
C TYR A 70 17.10 14.50 8.14
N GLY A 71 18.09 15.38 8.17
CA GLY A 71 19.30 15.19 8.96
C GLY A 71 20.24 14.07 8.48
N GLY A 72 19.96 13.47 7.32
CA GLY A 72 20.79 12.38 6.76
C GLY A 72 20.70 11.06 7.55
N SER A 73 19.69 10.89 8.38
CA SER A 73 19.47 9.66 9.17
C SER A 73 18.00 9.36 9.37
N ALA A 74 17.68 8.13 9.75
CA ALA A 74 16.31 7.71 10.10
C ALA A 74 15.85 8.19 11.49
N ASP A 75 16.72 8.80 12.29
CA ASP A 75 16.46 9.10 13.71
C ASP A 75 15.23 9.99 13.90
N ALA A 76 15.06 11.00 13.06
CA ALA A 76 13.90 11.89 13.15
C ALA A 76 12.59 11.18 12.86
N ALA A 77 12.56 10.30 11.85
CA ALA A 77 11.39 9.50 11.50
C ALA A 77 11.04 8.51 12.62
N LEU A 78 12.03 7.82 13.17
CA LEU A 78 11.87 6.85 14.26
C LEU A 78 11.42 7.54 15.56
N THR A 79 12.05 8.66 15.93
CA THR A 79 11.70 9.41 17.13
C THR A 79 10.28 9.96 17.08
N ALA A 80 9.84 10.40 15.91
CA ALA A 80 8.51 10.97 15.71
C ALA A 80 7.42 9.92 15.45
N GLY A 81 7.79 8.67 15.14
CA GLY A 81 6.87 7.65 14.62
C GLY A 81 6.31 8.01 13.24
N ALA A 82 7.08 8.79 12.46
CA ALA A 82 6.65 9.26 11.15
C ALA A 82 6.80 8.14 10.12
N GLN A 83 5.67 7.50 9.76
CA GLN A 83 5.61 6.37 8.82
C GLN A 83 6.53 5.19 9.19
N ALA A 84 6.80 5.02 10.48
CA ALA A 84 7.62 3.94 11.01
C ALA A 84 7.15 3.55 12.42
N PRO A 85 7.10 2.24 12.74
CA PRO A 85 7.27 1.10 11.83
C PRO A 85 6.10 0.91 10.86
N GLN A 86 6.33 0.23 9.74
CA GLN A 86 5.31 -0.15 8.77
C GLN A 86 5.02 -1.65 8.83
N MET A 87 3.77 -2.01 8.53
CA MET A 87 3.36 -3.40 8.32
C MET A 87 3.15 -3.66 6.83
N ASP A 88 3.24 -4.93 6.42
CA ASP A 88 2.89 -5.35 5.07
C ASP A 88 1.38 -5.16 4.83
N PRO A 89 0.96 -4.24 3.96
CA PRO A 89 -0.45 -3.96 3.74
C PRO A 89 -1.19 -5.09 3.04
N THR A 90 -0.49 -5.98 2.33
CA THR A 90 -1.12 -7.10 1.61
C THR A 90 -1.79 -8.08 2.56
N LEU A 91 -1.25 -8.24 3.76
CA LEU A 91 -1.81 -9.14 4.78
C LEU A 91 -3.14 -8.64 5.38
N LEU A 92 -3.43 -7.35 5.25
CA LEU A 92 -4.64 -6.73 5.78
C LEU A 92 -5.85 -6.91 4.88
N ILE A 93 -5.63 -7.12 3.58
CA ILE A 93 -6.67 -7.16 2.54
C ILE A 93 -7.71 -8.23 2.84
N SER A 94 -7.29 -9.45 3.17
CA SER A 94 -8.21 -10.58 3.43
C SER A 94 -9.15 -10.30 4.60
N ALA A 95 -8.66 -9.65 5.66
CA ALA A 95 -9.47 -9.30 6.83
C ALA A 95 -10.52 -8.22 6.48
N MET A 96 -10.16 -7.23 5.68
CA MET A 96 -11.09 -6.21 5.21
C MET A 96 -12.10 -6.78 4.22
N ALA A 97 -11.67 -7.65 3.31
CA ALA A 97 -12.53 -8.30 2.33
C ALA A 97 -13.59 -9.19 2.99
N LEU A 98 -13.24 -9.86 4.10
CA LEU A 98 -14.16 -10.72 4.85
C LEU A 98 -15.36 -9.96 5.43
N VAL A 99 -15.21 -8.68 5.72
CA VAL A 99 -16.25 -7.86 6.39
C VAL A 99 -16.95 -6.89 5.43
N THR A 100 -16.66 -6.97 4.14
CA THR A 100 -17.19 -6.09 3.09
C THR A 100 -17.63 -6.88 1.86
N GLN A 101 -18.47 -6.31 1.00
CA GLN A 101 -19.02 -6.99 -0.18
C GLN A 101 -18.70 -6.30 -1.50
N HIS A 102 -18.54 -4.98 -1.52
CA HIS A 102 -18.47 -4.19 -2.75
C HIS A 102 -17.20 -3.36 -2.90
N ILE A 103 -16.65 -2.83 -1.79
CA ILE A 103 -15.51 -1.93 -1.82
C ILE A 103 -14.26 -2.62 -2.38
N GLY A 104 -13.53 -1.91 -3.26
CA GLY A 104 -12.27 -2.38 -3.82
C GLY A 104 -11.08 -2.11 -2.88
N PHE A 105 -9.98 -2.81 -3.11
CA PHE A 105 -8.74 -2.70 -2.34
C PHE A 105 -7.57 -2.43 -3.28
N GLY A 106 -7.06 -1.20 -3.29
CA GLY A 106 -5.82 -0.85 -3.97
C GLY A 106 -4.66 -0.95 -2.98
N VAL A 107 -3.65 -1.74 -3.30
CA VAL A 107 -2.49 -1.91 -2.43
C VAL A 107 -1.20 -1.66 -3.19
N THR A 108 -0.29 -0.91 -2.56
CA THR A 108 1.06 -0.71 -3.09
C THR A 108 1.91 -1.94 -2.82
N ALA A 109 2.62 -2.40 -3.85
CA ALA A 109 3.67 -3.40 -3.70
C ALA A 109 4.78 -3.10 -4.71
N SER A 110 6.03 -3.08 -4.23
CA SER A 110 7.17 -2.79 -5.08
C SER A 110 7.63 -4.01 -5.85
N LEU A 111 7.89 -3.84 -7.14
CA LEU A 111 8.51 -4.85 -8.00
C LEU A 111 9.91 -5.29 -7.51
N SER A 112 10.56 -4.42 -6.73
CA SER A 112 11.91 -4.68 -6.23
C SER A 112 11.97 -5.64 -5.03
N ASN A 113 10.82 -5.94 -4.41
CA ASN A 113 10.78 -6.64 -3.13
C ASN A 113 10.54 -8.14 -3.26
N ASP A 114 9.90 -8.57 -4.34
CA ASP A 114 9.50 -9.96 -4.54
C ASP A 114 9.96 -10.53 -5.88
N HIS A 115 10.18 -11.83 -5.91
CA HIS A 115 10.34 -12.55 -7.18
C HIS A 115 8.98 -12.62 -7.91
N PRO A 116 8.93 -12.45 -9.27
CA PRO A 116 7.66 -12.41 -10.03
C PRO A 116 6.73 -13.58 -9.75
N PHE A 117 7.25 -14.80 -9.67
CA PHE A 117 6.44 -16.00 -9.40
C PHE A 117 5.78 -15.95 -8.00
N SER A 118 6.54 -15.57 -6.97
CA SER A 118 6.01 -15.45 -5.60
C SER A 118 4.95 -14.37 -5.51
N PHE A 119 5.19 -13.25 -6.18
CA PHE A 119 4.26 -12.14 -6.28
C PHE A 119 2.96 -12.56 -6.99
N ALA A 120 3.05 -13.16 -8.19
CA ALA A 120 1.91 -13.64 -8.95
C ALA A 120 1.03 -14.56 -8.10
N ARG A 121 1.65 -15.56 -7.45
CA ARG A 121 0.94 -16.49 -6.55
C ARG A 121 0.20 -15.76 -5.44
N ARG A 122 0.83 -14.81 -4.76
CA ARG A 122 0.22 -14.06 -3.66
C ARG A 122 -0.94 -13.20 -4.14
N PHE A 123 -0.73 -12.42 -5.20
CA PHE A 123 -1.75 -11.51 -5.71
C PHE A 123 -2.92 -12.24 -6.34
N THR A 124 -2.70 -13.32 -7.08
CA THR A 124 -3.80 -14.16 -7.58
C THR A 124 -4.60 -14.77 -6.44
N THR A 125 -3.94 -15.20 -5.36
CA THR A 125 -4.63 -15.70 -4.16
C THR A 125 -5.51 -14.60 -3.54
N LEU A 126 -4.97 -13.39 -3.37
CA LEU A 126 -5.73 -12.26 -2.82
C LEU A 126 -6.90 -11.87 -3.73
N ASP A 127 -6.71 -11.91 -5.04
CA ASP A 127 -7.76 -11.61 -6.01
C ASP A 127 -8.93 -12.59 -5.87
N HIS A 128 -8.65 -13.88 -5.80
CA HIS A 128 -9.67 -14.90 -5.51
C HIS A 128 -10.36 -14.68 -4.15
N LEU A 129 -9.61 -14.42 -3.08
CA LEU A 129 -10.17 -14.21 -1.75
C LEU A 129 -11.02 -12.94 -1.65
N THR A 130 -10.77 -11.97 -2.50
CA THR A 130 -11.53 -10.70 -2.56
C THR A 130 -12.65 -10.71 -3.61
N ASN A 131 -12.83 -11.80 -4.37
CA ASN A 131 -13.76 -11.89 -5.49
C ASN A 131 -13.51 -10.80 -6.55
N GLY A 132 -12.25 -10.62 -6.98
CA GLY A 132 -11.87 -9.66 -8.01
C GLY A 132 -11.89 -8.20 -7.56
N ARG A 133 -11.81 -7.93 -6.26
CA ARG A 133 -11.81 -6.56 -5.71
C ARG A 133 -10.40 -6.03 -5.39
N LEU A 134 -9.36 -6.70 -5.87
CA LEU A 134 -7.98 -6.30 -5.65
C LEU A 134 -7.47 -5.42 -6.80
N GLY A 135 -6.77 -4.33 -6.46
CA GLY A 135 -6.01 -3.50 -7.36
C GLY A 135 -4.56 -3.37 -6.89
N TRP A 136 -3.62 -3.34 -7.82
CA TRP A 136 -2.22 -3.19 -7.52
C TRP A 136 -1.68 -1.83 -7.96
N ASN A 137 -1.11 -1.08 -7.01
CA ASN A 137 -0.31 0.10 -7.30
C ASN A 137 1.15 -0.31 -7.51
N ILE A 138 1.57 -0.26 -8.77
CA ILE A 138 2.90 -0.71 -9.22
C ILE A 138 3.91 0.39 -8.92
N VAL A 139 4.95 0.08 -8.16
CA VAL A 139 6.05 1.00 -7.84
C VAL A 139 7.40 0.30 -7.94
N THR A 140 8.45 1.07 -8.22
CA THR A 140 9.82 0.56 -8.35
C THR A 140 10.69 0.78 -7.11
N GLY A 141 10.11 1.42 -6.07
CA GLY A 141 10.85 1.82 -4.87
C GLY A 141 11.74 3.05 -5.09
N TYR A 142 12.14 3.71 -3.99
CA TYR A 142 12.98 4.92 -4.08
C TYR A 142 13.84 5.18 -2.82
N LEU A 143 13.77 4.32 -1.81
CA LEU A 143 14.53 4.49 -0.57
C LEU A 143 15.75 3.57 -0.51
N GLU A 144 16.90 4.16 -0.21
CA GLU A 144 18.15 3.45 0.05
C GLU A 144 18.01 2.44 1.22
N SER A 145 17.28 2.83 2.26
CA SER A 145 17.02 1.95 3.41
C SER A 145 16.29 0.66 3.01
N GLY A 146 15.36 0.75 2.05
CA GLY A 146 14.67 -0.41 1.50
C GLY A 146 15.61 -1.34 0.73
N ALA A 147 16.47 -0.78 -0.13
CA ALA A 147 17.47 -1.54 -0.88
C ALA A 147 18.45 -2.26 0.06
N ARG A 148 18.94 -1.56 1.08
CA ARG A 148 19.81 -2.16 2.12
C ARG A 148 19.11 -3.27 2.91
N GLY A 149 17.81 -3.08 3.23
CA GLY A 149 16.99 -4.10 3.90
C GLY A 149 16.86 -5.40 3.10
N LEU A 150 16.95 -5.32 1.76
CA LEU A 150 16.98 -6.46 0.84
C LEU A 150 18.39 -7.02 0.58
N GLY A 151 19.41 -6.53 1.29
CA GLY A 151 20.79 -6.95 1.12
C GLY A 151 21.49 -6.36 -0.10
N GLN A 152 20.93 -5.35 -0.74
CA GLN A 152 21.55 -4.63 -1.84
C GLN A 152 22.53 -3.58 -1.29
N GLN A 153 23.65 -3.35 -2.00
CA GLN A 153 24.63 -2.35 -1.59
C GLN A 153 24.13 -0.91 -1.74
N ALA A 154 23.32 -0.67 -2.78
CA ALA A 154 22.73 0.62 -3.08
C ALA A 154 21.42 0.42 -3.85
N LEU A 155 20.59 1.46 -3.84
CA LEU A 155 19.42 1.52 -4.72
C LEU A 155 19.89 1.62 -6.18
N ARG A 156 19.26 0.85 -7.08
CA ARG A 156 19.53 0.95 -8.51
C ARG A 156 19.23 2.35 -9.03
N ALA A 157 19.93 2.77 -10.08
CA ALA A 157 19.67 4.03 -10.78
C ALA A 157 18.20 4.11 -11.22
N HIS A 158 17.68 5.33 -11.32
CA HIS A 158 16.26 5.57 -11.61
C HIS A 158 15.78 4.80 -12.83
N ASP A 159 16.45 4.95 -13.97
CA ASP A 159 16.02 4.35 -15.24
C ASP A 159 16.17 2.84 -15.23
N GLU A 160 17.26 2.31 -14.67
CA GLU A 160 17.46 0.87 -14.50
C GLU A 160 16.32 0.18 -13.71
N ARG A 161 15.69 0.90 -12.78
CA ARG A 161 14.54 0.35 -12.05
C ARG A 161 13.33 0.16 -12.95
N TYR A 162 13.17 1.00 -13.97
CA TYR A 162 12.09 0.85 -14.95
C TYR A 162 12.37 -0.26 -15.95
N ASP A 163 13.63 -0.44 -16.38
CA ASP A 163 14.01 -1.58 -17.21
C ASP A 163 13.69 -2.91 -16.50
N VAL A 164 14.06 -3.00 -15.21
CA VAL A 164 13.72 -4.17 -14.38
C VAL A 164 12.20 -4.33 -14.23
N ALA A 165 11.46 -3.22 -14.14
CA ALA A 165 10.01 -3.27 -14.04
C ALA A 165 9.36 -3.83 -15.32
N GLU A 166 9.86 -3.48 -16.50
CA GLU A 166 9.37 -4.02 -17.78
C GLU A 166 9.60 -5.53 -17.87
N ASP A 167 10.79 -6.00 -17.51
CA ASP A 167 11.10 -7.44 -17.47
C ASP A 167 10.20 -8.18 -16.46
N TYR A 168 10.02 -7.58 -15.28
CA TYR A 168 9.16 -8.13 -14.24
C TYR A 168 7.71 -8.27 -14.72
N MET A 169 7.16 -7.21 -15.32
CA MET A 169 5.80 -7.22 -15.86
C MET A 169 5.66 -8.22 -17.02
N THR A 170 6.67 -8.31 -17.87
CA THR A 170 6.70 -9.32 -18.94
C THR A 170 6.64 -10.74 -18.39
N ALA A 171 7.35 -11.02 -17.29
CA ALA A 171 7.28 -12.31 -16.62
C ALA A 171 5.91 -12.57 -16.00
N LEU A 172 5.31 -11.56 -15.33
CA LEU A 172 3.99 -11.68 -14.71
C LEU A 172 2.88 -12.00 -15.72
N TYR A 173 2.90 -11.37 -16.91
CA TYR A 173 1.90 -11.62 -17.95
C TYR A 173 2.00 -13.03 -18.57
N LYS A 174 3.08 -13.75 -18.31
CA LYS A 174 3.28 -15.13 -18.80
C LYS A 174 2.92 -16.19 -17.75
N LEU A 175 2.73 -15.78 -16.50
CA LEU A 175 2.37 -16.65 -15.38
C LEU A 175 0.86 -16.76 -15.23
#